data_c6bb1db00db00b3546c5d773560f7a57
#
_entry.id   c6bb1db00db00b3546c5d773560f7a57
#
_cell.length_a   1.000
_cell.length_b   1.000
_cell.length_c   1.000
_cell.angle_alpha   90.00
_cell.angle_beta   90.00
_cell.angle_gamma   90.00
#
_symmetry.space_group_name_H-M   'P 1'
#
loop_
_entity.id
_entity.type
_entity.pdbx_description
1 polymer ?
#
loop_
_entity_poly.entity_id
_entity_poly.type
_entity_poly.pdbx_seq_one_letter_code
_entity_poly.pdbx_strand_id
1 'polypeptide(L)'
;MYYKGFDLKVVPGKIVNEEIDHRFACYAESDDGITWRKPELGLVEFQGSKANNIILGSGPHGPLDVDAARFAIFKDTNPATTSDARYKGIFRSNKPQGLIVLKSSDGINWQPMSDAPVITDGAFDSLNLAFWDEYRGEYRAYWRAFEKPSIPVPHSNSDGMRSIRTATSPALIHLSPVQALSYTGPVNPVDL
;
A
#
# COMPACT_ATOMS: atom_id res chain seq x y z
N MET A 1 -12.85 2.80 -7.54
CA MET A 1 -12.01 3.42 -6.47
C MET A 1 -11.71 2.41 -5.40
N TYR A 2 -10.45 2.45 -4.88
CA TYR A 2 -10.05 1.66 -3.72
C TYR A 2 -9.77 2.59 -2.56
N TYR A 3 -10.19 2.22 -1.35
CA TYR A 3 -10.05 3.05 -0.17
C TYR A 3 -9.92 2.22 1.11
N LYS A 4 -9.38 2.84 2.15
CA LYS A 4 -9.23 2.18 3.46
C LYS A 4 -10.56 2.20 4.21
N GLY A 5 -10.91 1.06 4.81
CA GLY A 5 -11.95 0.94 5.81
C GLY A 5 -11.33 0.78 7.21
N PHE A 6 -11.95 1.46 8.20
CA PHE A 6 -11.62 1.32 9.60
C PHE A 6 -12.89 1.16 10.42
N ASP A 7 -12.79 0.44 11.50
CA ASP A 7 -13.79 0.48 12.57
C ASP A 7 -13.31 1.44 13.67
N LEU A 8 -14.11 2.46 13.93
CA LEU A 8 -13.83 3.48 14.95
C LEU A 8 -14.96 3.52 15.97
N LYS A 9 -14.64 3.22 17.21
CA LYS A 9 -15.55 3.44 18.32
C LYS A 9 -15.34 4.85 18.88
N VAL A 10 -16.33 5.70 18.68
CA VAL A 10 -16.36 7.03 19.25
C VAL A 10 -17.10 6.99 20.60
N VAL A 11 -16.37 7.31 21.67
CA VAL A 11 -16.96 7.51 23.01
C VAL A 11 -16.94 9.01 23.30
N PRO A 12 -18.05 9.63 23.79
CA PRO A 12 -18.06 11.05 24.12
C PRO A 12 -16.83 11.47 24.95
N GLY A 13 -16.04 12.41 24.44
CA GLY A 13 -14.80 12.88 25.05
C GLY A 13 -13.56 11.99 24.84
N LYS A 14 -13.67 10.85 24.14
CA LYS A 14 -12.53 9.99 23.76
C LYS A 14 -12.77 9.40 22.37
N ILE A 15 -11.72 9.38 21.59
CA ILE A 15 -11.66 8.52 20.39
C ILE A 15 -10.95 7.26 20.85
N VAL A 16 -11.66 6.15 20.93
CA VAL A 16 -11.06 4.84 21.18
C VAL A 16 -10.81 4.21 19.83
N ASN A 17 -9.55 4.08 19.54
CA ASN A 17 -9.11 3.43 18.32
C ASN A 17 -9.13 1.90 18.55
N GLU A 18 -10.18 1.23 18.09
CA GLU A 18 -10.24 -0.25 18.05
C GLU A 18 -9.63 -0.78 16.73
N GLU A 19 -8.74 0.01 16.10
CA GLU A 19 -8.15 -0.23 14.78
C GLU A 19 -7.39 -1.53 14.62
N ILE A 20 -6.90 -2.10 15.69
CA ILE A 20 -5.84 -3.09 15.58
C ILE A 20 -6.31 -4.33 14.82
N ASP A 21 -7.61 -4.62 14.85
CA ASP A 21 -8.15 -5.84 14.29
C ASP A 21 -9.06 -5.64 13.06
N HIS A 22 -9.47 -4.40 12.75
CA HIS A 22 -10.45 -4.14 11.70
C HIS A 22 -9.96 -3.10 10.69
N ARG A 23 -8.95 -3.47 9.92
CA ARG A 23 -8.46 -2.66 8.78
C ARG A 23 -8.74 -3.39 7.48
N PHE A 24 -9.30 -2.67 6.53
CA PHE A 24 -9.79 -3.23 5.28
C PHE A 24 -9.36 -2.40 4.07
N ALA A 25 -9.13 -3.09 2.96
CA ALA A 25 -9.19 -2.50 1.64
C ALA A 25 -10.62 -2.66 1.11
N CYS A 26 -11.22 -1.57 0.71
CA CYS A 26 -12.61 -1.51 0.23
C CYS A 26 -12.66 -1.03 -1.21
N TYR A 27 -13.73 -1.39 -1.91
CA TYR A 27 -13.99 -1.04 -3.30
C TYR A 27 -15.28 -0.22 -3.43
N ALA A 28 -15.27 0.76 -4.32
CA ALA A 28 -16.46 1.45 -4.78
C ALA A 28 -16.34 1.78 -6.27
N GLU A 29 -17.46 1.87 -6.94
CA GLU A 29 -17.53 2.18 -8.38
C GLU A 29 -18.45 3.35 -8.65
N SER A 30 -18.16 4.06 -9.74
CA SER A 30 -18.92 5.22 -10.20
C SER A 30 -18.81 5.32 -11.71
N ASP A 31 -19.87 5.80 -12.35
CA ASP A 31 -19.91 6.08 -13.78
C ASP A 31 -19.53 7.55 -14.09
N ASP A 32 -19.68 8.44 -13.11
CA ASP A 32 -19.49 9.89 -13.25
C ASP A 32 -18.38 10.48 -12.35
N GLY A 33 -17.80 9.66 -11.46
CA GLY A 33 -16.79 10.09 -10.48
C GLY A 33 -17.36 10.88 -9.29
N ILE A 34 -18.67 11.09 -9.24
CA ILE A 34 -19.40 11.88 -8.23
C ILE A 34 -20.30 10.98 -7.38
N THR A 35 -21.11 10.18 -8.05
CA THR A 35 -22.05 9.24 -7.43
C THR A 35 -21.40 7.87 -7.30
N TRP A 36 -21.18 7.40 -6.08
CA TRP A 36 -20.47 6.17 -5.80
C TRP A 36 -21.37 5.08 -5.27
N ARG A 37 -21.23 3.88 -5.82
CA ARG A 37 -21.88 2.65 -5.36
C ARG A 37 -20.88 1.78 -4.62
N LYS A 38 -21.33 1.13 -3.55
CA LYS A 38 -20.58 0.12 -2.79
C LYS A 38 -21.24 -1.23 -3.03
N PRO A 39 -20.76 -2.04 -3.99
CA PRO A 39 -21.37 -3.33 -4.28
C PRO A 39 -21.18 -4.32 -3.14
N GLU A 40 -22.14 -5.23 -2.96
CA GLU A 40 -22.01 -6.37 -2.06
C GLU A 40 -21.18 -7.45 -2.75
N LEU A 41 -19.90 -7.59 -2.32
CA LEU A 41 -18.94 -8.49 -2.97
C LEU A 41 -18.93 -9.90 -2.39
N GLY A 42 -19.41 -10.09 -1.17
CA GLY A 42 -19.50 -11.40 -0.53
C GLY A 42 -18.16 -12.03 -0.12
N LEU A 43 -17.05 -11.28 -0.15
CA LEU A 43 -15.70 -11.80 0.03
C LEU A 43 -15.28 -11.91 1.49
N VAL A 44 -15.40 -10.83 2.24
CA VAL A 44 -14.90 -10.71 3.61
C VAL A 44 -16.06 -10.56 4.57
N GLU A 45 -16.06 -11.36 5.64
CA GLU A 45 -17.03 -11.23 6.71
C GLU A 45 -16.64 -10.08 7.64
N PHE A 46 -17.59 -9.22 7.95
CA PHE A 46 -17.47 -8.16 8.94
C PHE A 46 -18.77 -8.04 9.74
N GLN A 47 -18.67 -8.10 11.06
CA GLN A 47 -19.82 -8.02 11.99
C GLN A 47 -20.95 -9.03 11.65
N GLY A 48 -20.58 -10.25 11.29
CA GLY A 48 -21.50 -11.33 10.99
C GLY A 48 -22.15 -11.26 9.60
N SER A 49 -21.68 -10.38 8.70
CA SER A 49 -22.23 -10.22 7.36
C SER A 49 -21.13 -10.14 6.31
N LYS A 50 -21.40 -10.70 5.13
CA LYS A 50 -20.61 -10.52 3.90
C LYS A 50 -21.27 -9.53 2.92
N ALA A 51 -22.42 -8.95 3.26
CA ALA A 51 -23.08 -7.93 2.46
C ALA A 51 -22.34 -6.60 2.59
N ASN A 52 -21.13 -6.54 2.04
CA ASN A 52 -20.23 -5.41 2.10
C ASN A 52 -19.32 -5.34 0.88
N ASN A 53 -18.58 -4.25 0.75
CA ASN A 53 -17.67 -3.95 -0.35
C ASN A 53 -16.17 -4.12 0.00
N ILE A 54 -15.86 -4.96 0.97
CA ILE A 54 -14.49 -5.25 1.38
C ILE A 54 -13.87 -6.25 0.42
N ILE A 55 -12.72 -5.90 -0.16
CA ILE A 55 -11.94 -6.77 -1.05
C ILE A 55 -10.83 -7.54 -0.32
N LEU A 56 -10.33 -7.01 0.79
CA LEU A 56 -9.26 -7.62 1.57
C LEU A 56 -9.31 -7.16 3.02
N GLY A 57 -9.23 -8.07 3.95
CA GLY A 57 -9.04 -7.81 5.37
C GLY A 57 -7.57 -7.88 5.77
N SER A 58 -7.17 -7.16 6.82
CA SER A 58 -5.87 -7.34 7.45
C SER A 58 -5.80 -8.69 8.16
N GLY A 59 -4.61 -9.28 8.18
CA GLY A 59 -4.35 -10.57 8.83
C GLY A 59 -3.64 -11.57 7.94
N PRO A 60 -3.64 -12.86 8.35
CA PRO A 60 -2.94 -13.93 7.64
C PRO A 60 -3.51 -14.20 6.24
N HIS A 61 -2.64 -14.18 5.24
CA HIS A 61 -2.92 -14.61 3.86
C HIS A 61 -1.79 -15.56 3.41
N GLY A 62 -1.94 -16.85 3.69
CA GLY A 62 -0.87 -17.83 3.53
C GLY A 62 0.33 -17.51 4.43
N PRO A 63 1.56 -17.39 3.88
CA PRO A 63 2.76 -17.06 4.66
C PRO A 63 2.87 -15.57 5.04
N LEU A 64 1.96 -14.73 4.54
CA LEU A 64 2.00 -13.28 4.68
C LEU A 64 0.96 -12.80 5.69
N ASP A 65 1.31 -11.82 6.52
CA ASP A 65 0.38 -11.09 7.40
C ASP A 65 0.14 -9.69 6.81
N VAL A 66 -0.92 -9.56 6.03
CA VAL A 66 -1.22 -8.37 5.20
C VAL A 66 -1.82 -7.25 6.05
N ASP A 67 -1.31 -6.03 5.88
CA ASP A 67 -1.96 -4.81 6.37
C ASP A 67 -2.79 -4.18 5.24
N ALA A 68 -4.07 -4.49 5.23
CA ALA A 68 -5.02 -4.03 4.21
C ALA A 68 -5.34 -2.53 4.27
N ALA A 69 -4.77 -1.77 5.21
CA ALA A 69 -4.91 -0.31 5.27
C ALA A 69 -3.74 0.45 4.63
N ARG A 70 -2.67 -0.25 4.24
CA ARG A 70 -1.46 0.38 3.67
C ARG A 70 -1.16 -0.21 2.31
N PHE A 71 -1.89 0.29 1.33
CA PHE A 71 -1.83 -0.20 -0.04
C PHE A 71 -1.95 0.92 -1.07
N ALA A 72 -1.48 0.64 -2.28
CA ALA A 72 -1.85 1.35 -3.50
C ALA A 72 -2.14 0.32 -4.60
N ILE A 73 -3.26 0.50 -5.28
CA ILE A 73 -3.72 -0.37 -6.36
C ILE A 73 -3.75 0.43 -7.66
N PHE A 74 -3.31 -0.17 -8.75
CA PHE A 74 -3.34 0.41 -10.08
C PHE A 74 -3.79 -0.62 -11.12
N LYS A 75 -4.38 -0.13 -12.20
CA LYS A 75 -4.58 -0.90 -13.42
C LYS A 75 -3.27 -0.89 -14.19
N ASP A 76 -2.75 -2.06 -14.47
CA ASP A 76 -1.46 -2.20 -15.11
C ASP A 76 -1.57 -1.97 -16.64
N THR A 77 -0.82 -1.00 -17.13
CA THR A 77 -0.74 -0.64 -18.55
C THR A 77 0.50 -1.20 -19.24
N ASN A 78 1.32 -2.01 -18.55
CA ASN A 78 2.41 -2.73 -19.17
C ASN A 78 1.90 -3.62 -20.31
N PRO A 79 2.36 -3.44 -21.55
CA PRO A 79 1.90 -4.24 -22.68
C PRO A 79 2.20 -5.74 -22.56
N ALA A 80 3.16 -6.12 -21.70
CA ALA A 80 3.49 -7.51 -21.40
C ALA A 80 2.68 -8.09 -20.24
N THR A 81 1.76 -7.31 -19.63
CA THR A 81 0.96 -7.83 -18.52
C THR A 81 -0.01 -8.91 -18.98
N THR A 82 -0.15 -9.95 -18.17
CA THR A 82 -1.08 -11.05 -18.45
C THR A 82 -2.49 -10.71 -17.96
N SER A 83 -3.51 -11.35 -18.52
CA SER A 83 -4.91 -11.07 -18.18
C SER A 83 -5.26 -11.33 -16.71
N ASP A 84 -4.56 -12.24 -16.06
CA ASP A 84 -4.71 -12.57 -14.62
C ASP A 84 -4.04 -11.56 -13.70
N ALA A 85 -3.21 -10.65 -14.23
CA ALA A 85 -2.50 -9.60 -13.53
C ALA A 85 -2.83 -8.18 -14.02
N ARG A 86 -4.02 -8.00 -14.61
CA ARG A 86 -4.53 -6.74 -15.16
C ARG A 86 -4.53 -5.60 -14.13
N TYR A 87 -4.74 -5.94 -12.88
CA TYR A 87 -4.61 -5.03 -11.73
C TYR A 87 -3.48 -5.54 -10.85
N LYS A 88 -2.70 -4.61 -10.34
CA LYS A 88 -1.65 -4.88 -9.36
C LYS A 88 -1.79 -3.94 -8.18
N GLY A 89 -1.35 -4.40 -7.02
CA GLY A 89 -1.34 -3.59 -5.83
C GLY A 89 -0.11 -3.88 -4.99
N ILE A 90 0.47 -2.82 -4.43
CA ILE A 90 1.51 -2.93 -3.42
C ILE A 90 0.86 -2.78 -2.04
N PHE A 91 1.15 -3.70 -1.14
CA PHE A 91 0.58 -3.78 0.19
C PHE A 91 1.69 -3.94 1.22
N ARG A 92 1.46 -3.49 2.44
CA ARG A 92 2.36 -3.80 3.54
C ARG A 92 2.10 -5.22 4.05
N SER A 93 3.18 -5.95 4.35
CA SER A 93 3.15 -7.14 5.20
C SER A 93 3.76 -6.81 6.57
N ASN A 94 3.11 -7.28 7.63
CA ASN A 94 3.62 -7.15 8.99
C ASN A 94 4.59 -8.29 9.33
N LYS A 95 4.33 -9.51 8.79
CA LYS A 95 5.15 -10.71 8.99
C LYS A 95 5.16 -11.56 7.72
N PRO A 96 6.32 -11.77 7.11
CA PRO A 96 7.56 -11.00 7.29
C PRO A 96 7.35 -9.53 6.93
N GLN A 97 8.04 -8.62 7.63
CA GLN A 97 7.89 -7.19 7.41
C GLN A 97 8.40 -6.77 6.02
N GLY A 98 7.60 -5.98 5.30
CA GLY A 98 7.98 -5.47 3.99
C GLY A 98 6.79 -5.06 3.14
N LEU A 99 7.07 -4.81 1.86
CA LEU A 99 6.04 -4.60 0.84
C LEU A 99 5.90 -5.86 -0.01
N ILE A 100 4.67 -6.26 -0.23
CA ILE A 100 4.27 -7.38 -1.08
C ILE A 100 3.51 -6.87 -2.28
N VAL A 101 3.48 -7.65 -3.35
CA VAL A 101 2.69 -7.36 -4.54
C VAL A 101 1.58 -8.39 -4.67
N LEU A 102 0.36 -7.90 -4.82
CA LEU A 102 -0.81 -8.70 -5.17
C LEU A 102 -1.21 -8.39 -6.60
N LYS A 103 -1.80 -9.38 -7.28
CA LYS A 103 -2.39 -9.27 -8.62
C LYS A 103 -3.87 -9.63 -8.62
N SER A 104 -4.57 -9.12 -9.62
CA SER A 104 -5.98 -9.43 -9.85
C SER A 104 -6.33 -9.29 -11.34
N SER A 105 -7.20 -10.16 -11.84
CA SER A 105 -7.76 -10.05 -13.19
C SER A 105 -8.91 -9.05 -13.28
N ASP A 106 -9.65 -8.87 -12.20
CA ASP A 106 -10.91 -8.10 -12.10
C ASP A 106 -10.86 -6.88 -11.16
N GLY A 107 -9.77 -6.75 -10.38
CA GLY A 107 -9.62 -5.69 -9.39
C GLY A 107 -10.36 -5.96 -8.07
N ILE A 108 -10.98 -7.12 -7.92
CA ILE A 108 -11.80 -7.52 -6.77
C ILE A 108 -11.20 -8.73 -6.05
N ASN A 109 -10.84 -9.78 -6.81
CA ASN A 109 -10.22 -11.00 -6.30
C ASN A 109 -8.70 -10.91 -6.39
N TRP A 110 -8.01 -10.95 -5.26
CA TRP A 110 -6.58 -10.69 -5.16
C TRP A 110 -5.78 -11.91 -4.76
N GLN A 111 -4.60 -12.08 -5.36
CA GLN A 111 -3.67 -13.16 -5.08
C GLN A 111 -2.24 -12.62 -4.95
N PRO A 112 -1.42 -13.14 -4.02
CA PRO A 112 -0.01 -12.80 -3.96
C PRO A 112 0.74 -13.16 -5.25
N MET A 113 1.70 -12.30 -5.64
CA MET A 113 2.65 -12.61 -6.73
C MET A 113 3.89 -13.32 -6.23
N SER A 114 4.14 -13.32 -4.91
CA SER A 114 5.23 -14.05 -4.26
C SER A 114 4.85 -14.38 -2.82
N ASP A 115 5.51 -15.39 -2.24
CA ASP A 115 5.31 -15.82 -0.85
C ASP A 115 6.16 -15.00 0.15
N ALA A 116 6.90 -14.02 -0.34
CA ALA A 116 7.76 -13.14 0.47
C ALA A 116 7.66 -11.68 0.00
N PRO A 117 7.98 -10.72 0.88
CA PRO A 117 8.05 -9.31 0.50
C PRO A 117 9.09 -9.07 -0.62
N VAL A 118 8.73 -8.18 -1.54
CA VAL A 118 9.60 -7.74 -2.64
C VAL A 118 10.49 -6.56 -2.25
N ILE A 119 10.14 -5.85 -1.16
CA ILE A 119 10.91 -4.76 -0.56
C ILE A 119 10.89 -4.97 0.95
N THR A 120 12.06 -5.02 1.58
CA THR A 120 12.22 -5.23 3.04
C THR A 120 12.91 -4.08 3.75
N ASP A 121 13.46 -3.12 3.01
CA ASP A 121 14.17 -1.96 3.53
C ASP A 121 13.30 -0.70 3.47
N GLY A 122 12.68 -0.34 4.58
CA GLY A 122 11.80 0.83 4.70
C GLY A 122 10.92 0.80 5.94
N ALA A 123 10.13 1.86 6.13
CA ALA A 123 9.19 1.99 7.25
C ALA A 123 7.80 1.43 6.93
N PHE A 124 7.32 1.58 5.71
CA PHE A 124 6.07 1.05 5.15
C PHE A 124 4.76 1.47 5.84
N ASP A 125 4.80 2.38 6.78
CA ASP A 125 3.69 2.79 7.64
C ASP A 125 2.90 4.00 7.10
N SER A 126 3.21 4.42 5.86
CA SER A 126 2.51 5.48 5.14
C SER A 126 2.05 4.99 3.76
N LEU A 127 1.80 5.90 2.83
CA LEU A 127 1.50 5.55 1.45
C LEU A 127 2.74 4.90 0.82
N ASN A 128 2.56 3.69 0.32
CA ASN A 128 3.51 2.99 -0.53
C ASN A 128 2.91 2.97 -1.93
N LEU A 129 3.66 3.38 -2.93
CA LEU A 129 3.17 3.56 -4.30
C LEU A 129 3.96 2.68 -5.25
N ALA A 130 3.27 2.04 -6.19
CA ALA A 130 3.88 1.42 -7.36
C ALA A 130 3.00 1.64 -8.58
N PHE A 131 3.61 1.70 -9.76
CA PHE A 131 2.93 1.84 -11.04
C PHE A 131 3.84 1.45 -12.20
N TRP A 132 3.27 1.27 -13.38
CA TRP A 132 3.99 1.15 -14.63
C TRP A 132 4.30 2.55 -15.18
N ASP A 133 5.58 2.86 -15.41
CA ASP A 133 6.03 4.09 -16.08
C ASP A 133 6.10 3.81 -17.59
N GLU A 134 5.06 4.20 -18.32
CA GLU A 134 4.96 3.97 -19.77
C GLU A 134 6.09 4.68 -20.54
N TYR A 135 6.54 5.82 -20.05
CA TYR A 135 7.60 6.58 -20.70
C TYR A 135 8.96 5.88 -20.61
N ARG A 136 9.21 5.19 -19.49
CA ARG A 136 10.47 4.47 -19.24
C ARG A 136 10.40 2.98 -19.52
N GLY A 137 9.20 2.42 -19.65
CA GLY A 137 8.99 1.00 -19.88
C GLY A 137 9.40 0.14 -18.67
N GLU A 138 9.16 0.63 -17.47
CA GLU A 138 9.52 -0.06 -16.23
C GLU A 138 8.49 0.17 -15.12
N TYR A 139 8.40 -0.74 -14.15
CA TYR A 139 7.70 -0.45 -12.92
C TYR A 139 8.55 0.42 -12.02
N ARG A 140 7.90 1.36 -11.33
CA ARG A 140 8.48 2.20 -10.29
C ARG A 140 7.74 2.03 -8.99
N ALA A 141 8.50 2.03 -7.89
CA ALA A 141 7.96 2.02 -6.55
C ALA A 141 8.56 3.15 -5.71
N TYR A 142 7.73 3.70 -4.80
CA TYR A 142 8.12 4.74 -3.85
C TYR A 142 7.55 4.39 -2.49
N TRP A 143 8.37 4.51 -1.44
CA TRP A 143 7.96 4.25 -0.08
C TRP A 143 8.76 5.08 0.92
N ARG A 144 8.24 5.20 2.13
CA ARG A 144 8.88 5.92 3.21
C ARG A 144 10.00 5.11 3.85
N ALA A 145 11.09 5.82 4.17
CA ALA A 145 12.15 5.35 5.03
C ALA A 145 12.47 6.39 6.12
N PHE A 146 13.23 5.98 7.11
CA PHE A 146 13.82 6.88 8.08
C PHE A 146 15.34 6.82 7.96
N GLU A 147 15.96 7.97 7.74
CA GLU A 147 17.41 8.10 7.64
C GLU A 147 17.95 8.68 8.95
N LYS A 148 19.06 8.14 9.41
CA LYS A 148 19.75 8.74 10.56
C LYS A 148 20.30 10.11 10.14
N PRO A 149 19.96 11.19 10.84
CA PRO A 149 20.51 12.51 10.52
C PRO A 149 22.04 12.50 10.74
N SER A 150 22.77 13.10 9.82
CA SER A 150 24.23 13.28 9.97
C SER A 150 24.59 14.25 11.09
N ILE A 151 23.65 15.08 11.52
CA ILE A 151 23.78 16.02 12.64
C ILE A 151 22.62 15.72 13.61
N PRO A 152 22.86 15.64 14.93
CA PRO A 152 21.80 15.46 15.90
C PRO A 152 20.75 16.57 15.77
N VAL A 153 19.51 16.21 15.51
CA VAL A 153 18.40 17.17 15.45
C VAL A 153 17.70 17.14 16.80
N PRO A 154 17.65 18.24 17.55
CA PRO A 154 16.87 18.33 18.78
C PRO A 154 15.41 18.00 18.46
N HIS A 155 14.81 17.17 19.27
CA HIS A 155 13.41 16.73 19.14
C HIS A 155 13.09 15.82 17.93
N SER A 156 14.09 15.21 17.26
CA SER A 156 13.79 14.13 16.32
C SER A 156 13.18 12.94 17.06
N ASN A 157 12.09 12.39 16.50
CA ASN A 157 11.58 11.11 16.96
C ASN A 157 12.71 10.06 16.84
N SER A 158 12.66 9.02 17.65
CA SER A 158 13.63 7.91 17.68
C SER A 158 13.93 7.28 16.32
N ASP A 159 13.06 7.49 15.33
CA ASP A 159 13.10 6.86 14.03
C ASP A 159 13.98 7.58 12.97
N GLY A 160 14.38 8.84 13.23
CA GLY A 160 15.22 9.63 12.33
C GLY A 160 14.44 10.58 11.40
N MET A 161 15.11 11.09 10.37
CA MET A 161 14.50 11.96 9.37
C MET A 161 13.69 11.14 8.37
N ARG A 162 12.50 11.63 8.04
CA ARG A 162 11.68 11.02 6.99
C ARG A 162 12.31 11.24 5.63
N SER A 163 12.45 10.16 4.86
CA SER A 163 12.91 10.17 3.49
C SER A 163 12.01 9.31 2.62
N ILE A 164 12.19 9.41 1.33
CA ILE A 164 11.52 8.56 0.34
C ILE A 164 12.58 7.75 -0.37
N ARG A 165 12.32 6.45 -0.46
CA ARG A 165 13.10 5.53 -1.30
C ARG A 165 12.34 5.16 -2.54
N THR A 166 13.08 4.83 -3.58
CA THR A 166 12.56 4.39 -4.87
C THR A 166 13.36 3.21 -5.38
N ALA A 167 12.71 2.37 -6.15
CA ALA A 167 13.34 1.34 -6.95
C ALA A 167 12.54 1.08 -8.22
N THR A 168 13.16 0.46 -9.20
CA THR A 168 12.55 0.12 -10.47
C THR A 168 12.68 -1.38 -10.77
N SER A 169 11.85 -1.89 -11.67
CA SER A 169 11.87 -3.28 -12.06
C SER A 169 11.14 -3.48 -13.39
N PRO A 170 11.59 -4.38 -14.27
CA PRO A 170 10.81 -4.79 -15.42
C PRO A 170 9.60 -5.66 -15.07
N ALA A 171 9.56 -6.27 -13.85
CA ALA A 171 8.55 -7.26 -13.48
C ALA A 171 7.84 -7.02 -12.15
N LEU A 172 8.10 -5.91 -11.46
CA LEU A 172 7.55 -5.51 -10.16
C LEU A 172 7.90 -6.41 -8.96
N ILE A 173 8.34 -7.64 -9.17
CA ILE A 173 8.71 -8.61 -8.12
C ILE A 173 10.21 -8.62 -7.78
N HIS A 174 11.02 -7.93 -8.58
CA HIS A 174 12.47 -7.81 -8.40
C HIS A 174 12.89 -6.35 -8.52
N LEU A 175 12.58 -5.57 -7.48
CA LEU A 175 12.87 -4.15 -7.42
C LEU A 175 14.31 -3.90 -6.98
N SER A 176 15.10 -3.25 -7.83
CA SER A 176 16.50 -2.91 -7.53
C SER A 176 17.09 -1.86 -8.49
N PRO A 177 18.18 -1.19 -8.15
CA PRO A 177 18.64 -1.01 -6.78
C PRO A 177 17.71 -0.08 -6.00
N VAL A 178 17.64 -0.25 -4.69
CA VAL A 178 16.96 0.71 -3.81
C VAL A 178 17.80 1.97 -3.71
N GLN A 179 17.19 3.11 -3.96
CA GLN A 179 17.85 4.42 -3.93
C GLN A 179 17.06 5.40 -3.05
N ALA A 180 17.77 6.25 -2.32
CA ALA A 180 17.16 7.43 -1.72
C ALA A 180 16.78 8.44 -2.82
N LEU A 181 15.63 9.07 -2.68
CA LEU A 181 15.25 10.15 -3.60
C LEU A 181 16.18 11.33 -3.38
N SER A 182 16.84 11.81 -4.45
CA SER A 182 17.64 13.03 -4.39
C SER A 182 16.84 14.20 -4.93
N TYR A 183 16.90 15.31 -4.22
CA TYR A 183 16.27 16.56 -4.62
C TYR A 183 17.33 17.51 -5.15
N THR A 184 17.15 18.00 -6.38
CA THR A 184 17.99 19.03 -6.96
C THR A 184 17.27 20.37 -6.87
N GLY A 185 17.81 21.32 -6.11
CA GLY A 185 17.23 22.64 -5.91
C GLY A 185 17.58 23.22 -4.52
N PRO A 186 17.22 24.46 -4.27
CA PRO A 186 17.38 25.05 -2.95
C PRO A 186 16.34 24.51 -1.99
N VAL A 187 16.54 23.25 -1.56
CA VAL A 187 15.72 22.66 -0.51
C VAL A 187 16.35 23.03 0.81
N ASN A 188 15.63 23.77 1.62
CA ASN A 188 16.00 23.93 3.00
C ASN A 188 15.73 22.63 3.74
N PRO A 189 16.73 21.93 4.29
CA PRO A 189 16.53 20.67 4.99
C PRO A 189 15.60 20.77 6.22
N VAL A 190 15.29 21.97 6.64
CA VAL A 190 14.38 22.25 7.78
C VAL A 190 12.90 22.19 7.35
N ASP A 191 12.62 22.19 6.05
CA ASP A 191 11.27 22.19 5.49
C ASP A 191 10.78 20.78 5.13
N LEU A 192 11.50 19.71 5.53
CA LEU A 192 11.15 18.31 5.28
C LEU A 192 10.66 17.59 6.54
#